data_849185cb9d7a1e43ff387225a4cf1a82
#
_entry.id   849185cb9d7a1e43ff387225a4cf1a82
#
_cell.length_a   1.000
_cell.length_b   1.000
_cell.length_c   1.000
_cell.angle_alpha   90.00
_cell.angle_beta   90.00
_cell.angle_gamma   90.00
#
_symmetry.space_group_name_H-M   'P 1'
#
loop_
_entity.id
_entity.type
_entity.pdbx_description
1 polymer ?
#
loop_
_entity_poly.entity_id
_entity_poly.type
_entity_poly.pdbx_seq_one_letter_code
_entity_poly.pdbx_strand_id
1 'polypeptide(L)'
;MTEPEERVQRASGERVAPPPKRTGLVIVNTGNGKGKTTAALGLAFRALGHRMRVVMIQFIKGQWTPGEIKAASRLAPELEVHALGDGFTWVTKNPEQDRATTRKIWELASEKILSGAYDLVILDEANVAMKHGYLDPLEVIEVLGRRGPLVHVVLTGRG
;
A
#
# COMPACT_ATOMS: atom_id res chain seq x y z
N MET A 1 -40.61 24.08 2.14
CA MET A 1 -40.01 24.79 0.99
C MET A 1 -39.01 23.80 0.41
N THR A 2 -39.44 23.14 -0.68
CA THR A 2 -38.65 22.13 -1.40
C THR A 2 -37.89 22.86 -2.51
N GLU A 3 -36.57 22.75 -2.52
CA GLU A 3 -35.73 23.28 -3.59
C GLU A 3 -36.05 22.56 -4.91
N PRO A 4 -36.09 23.27 -6.03
CA PRO A 4 -36.34 22.63 -7.33
C PRO A 4 -35.09 21.89 -7.81
N GLU A 5 -35.26 20.60 -8.05
CA GLU A 5 -34.28 19.79 -8.81
C GLU A 5 -34.16 20.37 -10.23
N GLU A 6 -33.01 20.97 -10.52
CA GLU A 6 -32.65 21.35 -11.88
C GLU A 6 -32.45 20.08 -12.73
N ARG A 7 -33.50 19.73 -13.47
CA ARG A 7 -33.41 18.76 -14.56
C ARG A 7 -32.58 19.36 -15.70
N VAL A 8 -31.30 19.00 -15.73
CA VAL A 8 -30.49 19.23 -16.93
C VAL A 8 -31.06 18.38 -18.06
N GLN A 9 -31.81 19.02 -18.98
CA GLN A 9 -32.23 18.40 -20.23
C GLN A 9 -30.99 18.09 -21.07
N ARG A 10 -30.60 16.82 -21.13
CA ARG A 10 -29.55 16.35 -22.05
C ARG A 10 -30.13 16.27 -23.45
N ALA A 11 -29.47 16.92 -24.42
CA ALA A 11 -29.78 16.84 -25.84
C ALA A 11 -29.77 15.37 -26.30
N SER A 12 -30.84 14.96 -26.95
CA SER A 12 -31.03 13.64 -27.49
C SER A 12 -29.99 13.36 -28.58
N GLY A 13 -29.09 12.43 -28.35
CA GLY A 13 -28.21 11.89 -29.37
C GLY A 13 -26.77 11.57 -29.00
N GLU A 14 -26.26 12.06 -27.90
CA GLU A 14 -24.92 11.72 -27.47
C GLU A 14 -24.88 10.32 -26.80
N ARG A 15 -24.19 9.38 -27.41
CA ARG A 15 -23.87 8.10 -26.79
C ARG A 15 -22.90 8.41 -25.63
N VAL A 16 -23.42 8.48 -24.40
CA VAL A 16 -22.59 8.58 -23.21
C VAL A 16 -21.77 7.29 -23.13
N ALA A 17 -20.44 7.42 -23.24
CA ALA A 17 -19.56 6.27 -23.05
C ALA A 17 -19.84 5.64 -21.66
N PRO A 18 -19.85 4.31 -21.55
CA PRO A 18 -20.03 3.66 -20.26
C PRO A 18 -18.97 4.17 -19.27
N PRO A 19 -19.31 4.31 -18.00
CA PRO A 19 -18.33 4.77 -17.01
C PRO A 19 -17.10 3.84 -17.03
N PRO A 20 -15.89 4.39 -16.90
CA PRO A 20 -14.68 3.59 -16.92
C PRO A 20 -14.75 2.50 -15.85
N LYS A 21 -14.37 1.28 -16.24
CA LYS A 21 -14.33 0.14 -15.32
C LYS A 21 -13.37 0.47 -14.20
N ARG A 22 -13.86 0.53 -12.96
CA ARG A 22 -13.03 0.75 -11.78
C ARG A 22 -12.08 -0.43 -11.61
N THR A 23 -10.82 -0.17 -11.36
CA THR A 23 -9.81 -1.19 -11.08
C THR A 23 -8.86 -0.70 -10.00
N GLY A 24 -8.38 -1.62 -9.18
CA GLY A 24 -7.31 -1.36 -8.23
C GLY A 24 -5.99 -1.06 -8.96
N LEU A 25 -5.22 -0.11 -8.44
CA LEU A 25 -3.94 0.32 -8.99
C LEU A 25 -2.79 -0.36 -8.26
N VAL A 26 -1.71 -0.65 -8.98
CA VAL A 26 -0.40 -0.92 -8.40
C VAL A 26 0.47 0.32 -8.65
N ILE A 27 0.95 0.92 -7.58
CA ILE A 27 1.75 2.15 -7.60
C ILE A 27 3.13 1.83 -7.03
N VAL A 28 4.18 2.19 -7.75
CA VAL A 28 5.56 2.00 -7.30
C VAL A 28 6.23 3.36 -7.12
N ASN A 29 6.53 3.71 -5.87
CA ASN A 29 7.28 4.91 -5.50
C ASN A 29 8.75 4.53 -5.32
N THR A 30 9.57 4.78 -6.33
CA THR A 30 11.00 4.43 -6.32
C THR A 30 11.89 5.65 -6.55
N GLY A 31 13.19 5.43 -6.62
CA GLY A 31 14.22 6.46 -6.82
C GLY A 31 14.99 6.82 -5.56
N ASN A 32 16.09 7.59 -5.72
CA ASN A 32 17.04 7.89 -4.65
C ASN A 32 16.61 9.01 -3.70
N GLY A 33 15.62 9.83 -4.09
CA GLY A 33 15.11 10.93 -3.27
C GLY A 33 14.40 10.50 -1.99
N LYS A 34 14.11 11.47 -1.13
CA LYS A 34 13.23 11.31 0.04
C LYS A 34 11.77 11.53 -0.36
N GLY A 35 10.84 11.12 0.52
CA GLY A 35 9.41 11.38 0.35
C GLY A 35 8.57 10.21 -0.17
N LYS A 36 9.16 9.05 -0.47
CA LYS A 36 8.41 7.87 -0.94
C LYS A 36 7.37 7.38 0.07
N THR A 37 7.79 7.15 1.31
CA THR A 37 6.90 6.81 2.42
C THR A 37 5.90 7.92 2.71
N THR A 38 6.33 9.20 2.66
CA THR A 38 5.44 10.35 2.82
C THR A 38 4.34 10.39 1.76
N ALA A 39 4.68 10.09 0.50
CA ALA A 39 3.70 10.01 -0.58
C ALA A 39 2.72 8.85 -0.36
N ALA A 40 3.20 7.68 0.08
CA ALA A 40 2.35 6.54 0.41
C ALA A 40 1.40 6.84 1.59
N LEU A 41 1.90 7.52 2.63
CA LEU A 41 1.07 7.99 3.75
C LEU A 41 0.03 9.03 3.31
N GLY A 42 0.37 9.90 2.37
CA GLY A 42 -0.59 10.83 1.74
C GLY A 42 -1.72 10.09 1.03
N LEU A 43 -1.43 9.01 0.32
CA LEU A 43 -2.45 8.13 -0.28
C LEU A 43 -3.30 7.44 0.79
N ALA A 44 -2.67 6.93 1.86
CA ALA A 44 -3.40 6.35 2.99
C ALA A 44 -4.38 7.36 3.60
N PHE A 45 -3.92 8.58 3.89
CA PHE A 45 -4.75 9.63 4.46
C PHE A 45 -5.95 9.98 3.56
N ARG A 46 -5.71 10.06 2.24
CA ARG A 46 -6.78 10.28 1.26
C ARG A 46 -7.78 9.11 1.21
N ALA A 47 -7.28 7.87 1.25
CA ALA A 47 -8.10 6.67 1.26
C ALA A 47 -9.02 6.62 2.51
N LEU A 48 -8.47 6.92 3.69
CA LEU A 48 -9.23 7.02 4.94
C LEU A 48 -10.35 8.06 4.86
N GLY A 49 -10.12 9.21 4.21
CA GLY A 49 -11.15 10.22 3.95
C GLY A 49 -12.31 9.71 3.09
N HIS A 50 -12.08 8.65 2.29
CA HIS A 50 -13.09 7.93 1.53
C HIS A 50 -13.61 6.66 2.23
N ARG A 51 -13.34 6.50 3.53
CA ARG A 51 -13.73 5.34 4.35
C ARG A 51 -13.17 4.01 3.84
N MET A 52 -12.05 4.06 3.15
CA MET A 52 -11.32 2.88 2.70
C MET A 52 -10.52 2.29 3.88
N ARG A 53 -10.44 0.97 3.94
CA ARG A 53 -9.62 0.25 4.91
C ARG A 53 -8.19 0.14 4.39
N VAL A 54 -7.24 0.59 5.19
CA VAL A 54 -5.84 0.70 4.82
C VAL A 54 -4.98 -0.15 5.74
N VAL A 55 -4.06 -0.92 5.16
CA VAL A 55 -2.97 -1.56 5.91
C VAL A 55 -1.61 -1.13 5.35
N MET A 56 -0.69 -0.82 6.23
CA MET A 56 0.71 -0.52 5.90
C MET A 56 1.62 -1.57 6.56
N ILE A 57 2.49 -2.16 5.77
CA ILE A 57 3.46 -3.17 6.20
C ILE A 57 4.85 -2.63 5.88
N GLN A 58 5.65 -2.42 6.92
CA GLN A 58 7.01 -1.91 6.80
C GLN A 58 8.01 -3.07 6.79
N PHE A 59 8.72 -3.23 5.68
CA PHE A 59 9.75 -4.25 5.51
C PHE A 59 11.04 -3.90 6.26
N ILE A 60 11.26 -2.61 6.51
CA ILE A 60 12.40 -2.11 7.26
C ILE A 60 11.89 -1.28 8.42
N LYS A 61 12.27 -1.66 9.62
CA LYS A 61 11.98 -0.89 10.84
C LYS A 61 13.23 -0.09 11.23
N GLY A 62 13.09 1.23 11.33
CA GLY A 62 14.12 2.06 11.94
C GLY A 62 14.28 1.77 13.43
N GLN A 63 15.42 2.19 14.03
CA GLN A 63 15.66 2.06 15.48
C GLN A 63 14.68 2.87 16.34
N TRP A 64 13.97 3.83 15.71
CA TRP A 64 13.03 4.74 16.36
C TRP A 64 11.61 4.40 15.91
N THR A 65 10.64 4.56 16.82
CA THR A 65 9.22 4.48 16.45
C THR A 65 8.84 5.78 15.73
N PRO A 66 8.63 5.76 14.40
CA PRO A 66 8.33 6.95 13.65
C PRO A 66 6.96 7.52 14.02
N GLY A 67 6.76 8.82 13.73
CA GLY A 67 5.54 9.55 14.07
C GLY A 67 4.28 8.98 13.43
N GLU A 68 4.40 8.40 12.23
CA GLU A 68 3.30 7.76 11.51
C GLU A 68 2.73 6.54 12.24
N ILE A 69 3.56 5.74 12.93
CA ILE A 69 3.08 4.62 13.73
C ILE A 69 2.27 5.12 14.94
N LYS A 70 2.73 6.19 15.57
CA LYS A 70 2.00 6.82 16.69
C LYS A 70 0.68 7.45 16.22
N ALA A 71 0.66 8.01 15.01
CA ALA A 71 -0.54 8.57 14.42
C ALA A 71 -1.54 7.47 14.02
N ALA A 72 -1.05 6.36 13.46
CA ALA A 72 -1.88 5.23 13.03
C ALA A 72 -2.72 4.65 14.17
N SER A 73 -2.17 4.58 15.40
CA SER A 73 -2.93 4.09 16.56
C SER A 73 -4.18 4.92 16.89
N ARG A 74 -4.23 6.18 16.43
CA ARG A 74 -5.40 7.06 16.60
C ARG A 74 -6.42 6.92 15.46
N LEU A 75 -6.04 6.23 14.38
CA LEU A 75 -6.85 5.99 13.19
C LEU A 75 -7.28 4.52 13.05
N ALA A 76 -7.03 3.72 14.10
CA ALA A 76 -7.50 2.35 14.15
C ALA A 76 -9.04 2.32 14.36
N PRO A 77 -9.75 1.35 13.77
CA PRO A 77 -9.25 0.21 13.01
C PRO A 77 -9.10 0.49 11.50
N GLU A 78 -9.37 1.69 11.00
CA GLU A 78 -9.36 2.03 9.58
C GLU A 78 -7.95 2.01 8.98
N LEU A 79 -6.93 2.34 9.80
CA LEU A 79 -5.51 2.23 9.45
C LEU A 79 -4.81 1.24 10.37
N GLU A 80 -4.37 0.13 9.80
CA GLU A 80 -3.53 -0.88 10.46
C GLU A 80 -2.08 -0.71 10.01
N VAL A 81 -1.12 -0.73 10.95
CA VAL A 81 0.31 -0.62 10.63
C VAL A 81 1.10 -1.73 11.29
N HIS A 82 1.81 -2.51 10.48
CA HIS A 82 2.73 -3.55 10.91
C HIS A 82 4.18 -3.12 10.65
N ALA A 83 4.92 -2.87 11.71
CA ALA A 83 6.35 -2.59 11.67
C ALA A 83 7.10 -3.82 12.20
N LEU A 84 7.38 -4.79 11.33
CA LEU A 84 7.88 -6.11 11.70
C LEU A 84 9.38 -6.30 11.45
N GLY A 85 10.03 -5.39 10.75
CA GLY A 85 11.47 -5.47 10.48
C GLY A 85 12.29 -5.27 11.77
N ASP A 86 13.24 -6.16 12.05
CA ASP A 86 14.16 -6.08 13.20
C ASP A 86 15.29 -5.05 13.02
N GLY A 87 14.97 -3.90 12.40
CA GLY A 87 15.97 -2.88 12.11
C GLY A 87 16.98 -3.36 11.09
N PHE A 88 16.62 -3.34 9.81
CA PHE A 88 17.59 -3.44 8.73
C PHE A 88 18.57 -2.28 8.85
N THR A 89 19.61 -2.45 9.63
CA THR A 89 20.80 -1.64 9.40
C THR A 89 21.44 -2.18 8.14
N TRP A 90 21.81 -1.32 7.22
CA TRP A 90 22.51 -1.64 5.96
C TRP A 90 23.81 -2.46 6.14
N VAL A 91 24.09 -2.86 7.35
CA VAL A 91 25.21 -3.67 7.79
C VAL A 91 24.65 -4.77 8.67
N THR A 92 23.92 -5.71 8.07
CA THR A 92 23.51 -6.88 8.83
C THR A 92 24.66 -7.85 8.91
N LYS A 93 24.90 -8.34 10.11
CA LYS A 93 25.90 -9.38 10.36
C LYS A 93 25.34 -10.79 10.07
N ASN A 94 24.04 -10.89 9.70
CA ASN A 94 23.36 -12.18 9.49
C ASN A 94 22.31 -12.11 8.36
N PRO A 95 22.73 -12.31 7.09
CA PRO A 95 21.85 -12.32 5.92
C PRO A 95 20.75 -13.40 5.97
N GLU A 96 20.99 -14.52 6.64
CA GLU A 96 20.01 -15.60 6.76
C GLU A 96 18.83 -15.18 7.63
N GLN A 97 19.10 -14.52 8.74
CA GLN A 97 18.06 -13.97 9.61
C GLN A 97 17.23 -12.91 8.89
N ASP A 98 17.88 -12.07 8.09
CA ASP A 98 17.20 -11.04 7.31
C ASP A 98 16.25 -11.63 6.26
N ARG A 99 16.69 -12.70 5.59
CA ARG A 99 15.83 -13.46 4.68
C ARG A 99 14.63 -14.07 5.40
N ALA A 100 14.84 -14.69 6.55
CA ALA A 100 13.79 -15.31 7.33
C ALA A 100 12.76 -14.28 7.84
N THR A 101 13.24 -13.13 8.30
CA THR A 101 12.38 -12.02 8.73
C THR A 101 11.60 -11.46 7.54
N THR A 102 12.27 -11.18 6.41
CA THR A 102 11.60 -10.69 5.19
C THR A 102 10.55 -11.68 4.69
N ARG A 103 10.82 -12.99 4.76
CA ARG A 103 9.86 -14.03 4.38
C ARG A 103 8.57 -13.96 5.20
N LYS A 104 8.69 -13.85 6.52
CA LYS A 104 7.52 -13.70 7.42
C LYS A 104 6.72 -12.43 7.12
N ILE A 105 7.42 -11.32 6.85
CA ILE A 105 6.78 -10.05 6.49
C ILE A 105 6.03 -10.20 5.17
N TRP A 106 6.63 -10.87 4.19
CA TRP A 106 6.01 -11.11 2.89
C TRP A 106 4.80 -12.05 2.98
N GLU A 107 4.84 -13.08 3.81
CA GLU A 107 3.70 -13.96 4.08
C GLU A 107 2.50 -13.17 4.61
N LEU A 108 2.72 -12.31 5.60
CA LEU A 108 1.69 -11.41 6.09
C LEU A 108 1.19 -10.44 5.01
N ALA A 109 2.10 -9.83 4.24
CA ALA A 109 1.75 -8.92 3.18
C ALA A 109 0.86 -9.58 2.11
N SER A 110 1.23 -10.79 1.69
CA SER A 110 0.47 -11.59 0.73
C SER A 110 -0.91 -11.94 1.25
N GLU A 111 -1.02 -12.36 2.52
CA GLU A 111 -2.31 -12.58 3.18
C GLU A 111 -3.18 -11.32 3.12
N LYS A 112 -2.66 -10.16 3.53
CA LYS A 112 -3.42 -8.91 3.55
C LYS A 112 -3.88 -8.49 2.14
N ILE A 113 -3.02 -8.65 1.11
CA ILE A 113 -3.36 -8.34 -0.29
C ILE A 113 -4.50 -9.24 -0.80
N LEU A 114 -4.46 -10.52 -0.46
CA LEU A 114 -5.39 -11.53 -0.97
C LEU A 114 -6.67 -11.66 -0.14
N SER A 115 -6.69 -11.16 1.09
CA SER A 115 -7.80 -11.31 2.03
C SER A 115 -9.11 -10.64 1.59
N GLY A 116 -9.05 -9.61 0.72
CA GLY A 116 -10.19 -8.76 0.39
C GLY A 116 -10.66 -7.86 1.55
N ALA A 117 -9.92 -7.84 2.66
CA ALA A 117 -10.27 -7.06 3.85
C ALA A 117 -9.82 -5.59 3.77
N TYR A 118 -8.95 -5.25 2.83
CA TYR A 118 -8.37 -3.92 2.67
C TYR A 118 -8.57 -3.40 1.25
N ASP A 119 -8.82 -2.10 1.16
CA ASP A 119 -8.95 -1.39 -0.11
C ASP A 119 -7.58 -0.88 -0.60
N LEU A 120 -6.68 -0.57 0.34
CA LEU A 120 -5.32 -0.11 0.07
C LEU A 120 -4.32 -0.84 0.96
N VAL A 121 -3.33 -1.49 0.32
CA VAL A 121 -2.19 -2.14 0.98
C VAL A 121 -0.92 -1.38 0.62
N ILE A 122 -0.17 -0.95 1.62
CA ILE A 122 1.11 -0.24 1.43
C ILE A 122 2.24 -1.17 1.90
N LEU A 123 3.18 -1.43 1.00
CA LEU A 123 4.39 -2.21 1.23
C LEU A 123 5.59 -1.26 1.30
N ASP A 124 5.86 -0.75 2.50
CA ASP A 124 6.90 0.27 2.70
C ASP A 124 8.28 -0.37 2.74
N GLU A 125 9.21 0.16 1.93
CA GLU A 125 10.56 -0.33 1.69
C GLU A 125 10.64 -1.75 1.08
N ALA A 126 9.57 -2.26 0.47
CA ALA A 126 9.57 -3.56 -0.22
C ALA A 126 10.57 -3.61 -1.39
N ASN A 127 10.73 -2.49 -2.13
CA ASN A 127 11.69 -2.43 -3.23
C ASN A 127 13.12 -2.66 -2.75
N VAL A 128 13.44 -2.23 -1.52
CA VAL A 128 14.75 -2.47 -0.93
C VAL A 128 14.96 -3.95 -0.63
N ALA A 129 13.94 -4.63 -0.11
CA ALA A 129 14.00 -6.08 0.11
C ALA A 129 14.22 -6.85 -1.20
N MET A 130 13.55 -6.44 -2.28
CA MET A 130 13.76 -7.01 -3.63
C MET A 130 15.17 -6.72 -4.15
N LYS A 131 15.66 -5.50 -4.03
CA LYS A 131 17.01 -5.09 -4.46
C LYS A 131 18.11 -5.91 -3.79
N HIS A 132 17.94 -6.25 -2.51
CA HIS A 132 18.91 -7.08 -1.76
C HIS A 132 18.71 -8.58 -1.97
N GLY A 133 17.75 -9.00 -2.81
CA GLY A 133 17.48 -10.41 -3.09
C GLY A 133 16.89 -11.17 -1.90
N TYR A 134 16.26 -10.47 -0.96
CA TYR A 134 15.54 -11.07 0.18
C TYR A 134 14.08 -11.37 -0.15
N LEU A 135 13.54 -10.71 -1.17
CA LEU A 135 12.22 -10.93 -1.73
C LEU A 135 12.31 -11.08 -3.24
N ASP A 136 11.72 -12.13 -3.80
CA ASP A 136 11.71 -12.37 -5.24
C ASP A 136 10.65 -11.46 -5.92
N PRO A 137 11.06 -10.59 -6.87
CA PRO A 137 10.11 -9.78 -7.63
C PRO A 137 9.05 -10.59 -8.39
N LEU A 138 9.37 -11.80 -8.85
CA LEU A 138 8.41 -12.65 -9.56
C LEU A 138 7.29 -13.12 -8.63
N GLU A 139 7.62 -13.46 -7.40
CA GLU A 139 6.63 -13.82 -6.37
C GLU A 139 5.72 -12.63 -6.05
N VAL A 140 6.28 -11.40 -5.99
CA VAL A 140 5.49 -10.18 -5.79
C VAL A 140 4.52 -9.97 -6.95
N ILE A 141 4.98 -10.10 -8.20
CA ILE A 141 4.15 -9.95 -9.41
C ILE A 141 3.01 -10.98 -9.41
N GLU A 142 3.29 -12.22 -9.05
CA GLU A 142 2.28 -13.28 -8.97
C GLU A 142 1.17 -12.93 -7.98
N VAL A 143 1.53 -12.54 -6.75
CA VAL A 143 0.56 -12.16 -5.72
C VAL A 143 -0.24 -10.94 -6.14
N LEU A 144 0.41 -9.91 -6.72
CA LEU A 144 -0.25 -8.73 -7.25
C LEU A 144 -1.24 -9.08 -8.37
N GLY A 145 -0.93 -10.06 -9.20
CA GLY A 145 -1.83 -10.55 -10.27
C GLY A 145 -3.10 -11.22 -9.73
N ARG A 146 -3.04 -11.79 -8.53
CA ARG A 146 -4.14 -12.51 -7.87
C ARG A 146 -4.98 -11.64 -6.93
N ARG A 147 -4.59 -10.40 -6.68
CA ARG A 147 -5.32 -9.48 -5.78
C ARG A 147 -6.76 -9.24 -6.24
N GLY A 148 -7.62 -8.90 -5.33
CA GLY A 148 -8.98 -8.47 -5.64
C GLY A 148 -9.00 -7.32 -6.67
N PRO A 149 -9.98 -7.26 -7.57
CA PRO A 149 -9.97 -6.33 -8.71
C PRO A 149 -10.00 -4.85 -8.32
N LEU A 150 -10.41 -4.52 -7.10
CA LEU A 150 -10.47 -3.15 -6.59
C LEU A 150 -9.38 -2.84 -5.56
N VAL A 151 -8.56 -3.81 -5.16
CA VAL A 151 -7.49 -3.61 -4.18
C VAL A 151 -6.36 -2.80 -4.79
N HIS A 152 -6.03 -1.69 -4.16
CA HIS A 152 -4.87 -0.87 -4.51
C HIS A 152 -3.65 -1.36 -3.72
N VAL A 153 -2.50 -1.39 -4.36
CA VAL A 153 -1.22 -1.71 -3.69
C VAL A 153 -0.20 -0.63 -4.01
N VAL A 154 0.47 -0.13 -2.99
CA VAL A 154 1.58 0.84 -3.11
C VAL A 154 2.85 0.19 -2.61
N LEU A 155 3.88 0.15 -3.45
CA LEU A 155 5.21 -0.29 -3.07
C LEU A 155 6.13 0.94 -2.96
N THR A 156 6.97 0.97 -1.94
CA THR A 156 7.99 2.02 -1.82
C THR A 156 9.38 1.41 -1.68
N GLY A 157 10.39 2.25 -1.90
CA GLY A 157 11.79 1.90 -1.67
C GLY A 157 12.71 2.33 -2.81
N ARG A 158 14.01 2.31 -2.53
CA ARG A 158 15.06 2.58 -3.52
C ARG A 158 15.38 1.32 -4.32
N GLY A 159 15.53 1.44 -5.63
CA GLY A 159 15.91 0.32 -6.48
C GLY A 159 15.25 0.38 -7.83
#